data_c5745263824c16dddbe7509b03db69f8
#
_entry.id   c5745263824c16dddbe7509b03db69f8
#
_cell.length_a   1.000
_cell.length_b   1.000
_cell.length_c   1.000
_cell.angle_alpha   90.00
_cell.angle_beta   90.00
_cell.angle_gamma   90.00
#
_symmetry.space_group_name_H-M   'P 1'
#
loop_
_entity.id
_entity.type
_entity.pdbx_description
1 polymer ?
#
loop_
_entity_poly.entity_id
_entity_poly.type
_entity_poly.pdbx_seq_one_letter_code
_entity_poly.pdbx_strand_id
1 'polypeptide(L)'
;MDDLKYIKKILRNRIKYKIIINKKNIGVGRSRNIGIQKSNSKYIAFCDADDLWHKKKTQLQLEIMKKNKLSFTHSSYNLINSKNKIIGKMRVKKFLEYKDLIKSCDIALSSVIIKRSLLKKSLNFGHTKTKEDYLLWLKLSKITKIYGINKTLLSWRKTDNSLSSDVSQKFYDAYKVYKNIENKNVLTTIFLVLRLSIFYLIKKITQKLSNVFY
;
A
#
# COMPACT_ATOMS: atom_id res chain seq x y z
N MET A 1 -25.78 8.21 -0.69
CA MET A 1 -26.49 7.52 -1.81
C MET A 1 -26.20 8.16 -3.16
N ASP A 2 -25.84 9.44 -3.19
CA ASP A 2 -25.54 10.19 -4.44
C ASP A 2 -24.22 9.81 -5.10
N ASP A 3 -23.18 9.48 -4.31
CA ASP A 3 -21.86 9.09 -4.82
C ASP A 3 -21.89 7.85 -5.74
N LEU A 4 -22.76 6.86 -5.41
CA LEU A 4 -22.88 5.66 -6.24
C LEU A 4 -23.54 5.94 -7.59
N LYS A 5 -24.52 6.85 -7.63
CA LYS A 5 -25.16 7.28 -8.88
C LYS A 5 -24.17 8.04 -9.75
N TYR A 6 -23.37 8.92 -9.13
CA TYR A 6 -22.31 9.69 -9.81
C TYR A 6 -21.23 8.77 -10.40
N ILE A 7 -20.71 7.82 -9.60
CA ILE A 7 -19.71 6.83 -10.05
C ILE A 7 -20.27 6.01 -11.23
N LYS A 8 -21.50 5.51 -11.14
CA LYS A 8 -22.15 4.76 -12.22
C LYS A 8 -22.26 5.60 -13.49
N LYS A 9 -22.62 6.89 -13.39
CA LYS A 9 -22.70 7.82 -14.52
C LYS A 9 -21.33 8.00 -15.21
N ILE A 10 -20.25 8.17 -14.45
CA ILE A 10 -18.90 8.35 -15.01
C ILE A 10 -18.40 7.06 -15.68
N LEU A 11 -18.61 5.91 -15.07
CA LEU A 11 -18.09 4.63 -15.54
C LEU A 11 -18.91 4.02 -16.69
N ARG A 12 -20.16 4.47 -16.87
CA ARG A 12 -21.07 3.96 -17.90
C ARG A 12 -20.38 4.03 -19.28
N ASN A 13 -20.33 2.88 -19.97
CA ASN A 13 -19.77 2.72 -21.32
C ASN A 13 -18.25 2.99 -21.45
N ARG A 14 -17.53 3.25 -20.36
CA ARG A 14 -16.07 3.50 -20.41
C ARG A 14 -15.24 2.29 -20.04
N ILE A 15 -15.63 1.57 -19.00
CA ILE A 15 -14.92 0.38 -18.51
C ILE A 15 -15.92 -0.65 -17.96
N LYS A 16 -15.54 -1.92 -17.99
CA LYS A 16 -16.27 -2.96 -17.24
C LYS A 16 -15.95 -2.79 -15.75
N TYR A 17 -16.95 -2.62 -14.92
CA TYR A 17 -16.80 -2.47 -13.48
C TYR A 17 -17.79 -3.34 -12.70
N LYS A 18 -17.48 -3.58 -11.44
CA LYS A 18 -18.32 -4.24 -10.46
C LYS A 18 -18.31 -3.46 -9.16
N ILE A 19 -19.48 -3.14 -8.63
CA ILE A 19 -19.62 -2.51 -7.32
C ILE A 19 -19.95 -3.60 -6.31
N ILE A 20 -19.19 -3.63 -5.21
CA ILE A 20 -19.41 -4.55 -4.10
C ILE A 20 -19.72 -3.73 -2.85
N ILE A 21 -20.90 -3.94 -2.30
CA ILE A 21 -21.39 -3.24 -1.10
C ILE A 21 -21.37 -4.21 0.07
N ASN A 22 -20.63 -3.87 1.12
CA ASN A 22 -20.64 -4.64 2.37
C ASN A 22 -21.87 -4.27 3.20
N LYS A 23 -22.60 -5.25 3.72
CA LYS A 23 -23.78 -5.00 4.59
C LYS A 23 -23.44 -4.28 5.90
N LYS A 24 -22.21 -4.40 6.37
CA LYS A 24 -21.66 -3.73 7.55
C LYS A 24 -20.19 -3.40 7.35
N ASN A 25 -19.63 -2.54 8.19
CA ASN A 25 -18.19 -2.28 8.19
C ASN A 25 -17.43 -3.55 8.63
N ILE A 26 -16.68 -4.13 7.70
CA ILE A 26 -15.87 -5.34 7.92
C ILE A 26 -14.36 -5.04 7.92
N GLY A 27 -14.01 -3.77 7.83
CA GLY A 27 -12.62 -3.30 7.72
C GLY A 27 -12.06 -3.35 6.29
N VAL A 28 -11.08 -2.50 6.05
CA VAL A 28 -10.51 -2.28 4.71
C VAL A 28 -9.81 -3.52 4.16
N GLY A 29 -9.05 -4.26 4.98
CA GLY A 29 -8.36 -5.48 4.55
C GLY A 29 -9.32 -6.56 4.06
N ARG A 30 -10.41 -6.81 4.79
CA ARG A 30 -11.45 -7.78 4.37
C ARG A 30 -12.15 -7.34 3.09
N SER A 31 -12.47 -6.05 2.96
CA SER A 31 -13.09 -5.50 1.75
C SER A 31 -12.20 -5.68 0.52
N ARG A 32 -10.89 -5.44 0.65
CA ARG A 32 -9.91 -5.70 -0.42
C ARG A 32 -9.80 -7.18 -0.77
N ASN A 33 -9.84 -8.07 0.22
CA ASN A 33 -9.84 -9.53 -0.01
C ASN A 33 -11.06 -9.97 -0.82
N ILE A 34 -12.26 -9.43 -0.53
CA ILE A 34 -13.46 -9.69 -1.33
C ILE A 34 -13.27 -9.21 -2.77
N GLY A 35 -12.71 -8.00 -2.96
CA GLY A 35 -12.41 -7.46 -4.29
C GLY A 35 -11.47 -8.38 -5.09
N ILE A 36 -10.40 -8.89 -4.46
CA ILE A 36 -9.47 -9.84 -5.07
C ILE A 36 -10.18 -11.14 -5.48
N GLN A 37 -11.02 -11.69 -4.59
CA GLN A 37 -11.77 -12.93 -4.86
C GLN A 37 -12.75 -12.78 -6.01
N LYS A 38 -13.37 -11.61 -6.14
CA LYS A 38 -14.32 -11.31 -7.22
C LYS A 38 -13.66 -10.88 -8.54
N SER A 39 -12.34 -10.70 -8.56
CA SER A 39 -11.56 -10.37 -9.76
C SER A 39 -11.05 -11.64 -10.44
N ASN A 40 -11.15 -11.70 -11.78
CA ASN A 40 -10.55 -12.75 -12.61
C ASN A 40 -9.31 -12.27 -13.39
N SER A 41 -8.88 -11.03 -13.15
CA SER A 41 -7.75 -10.44 -13.87
C SER A 41 -6.41 -11.09 -13.50
N LYS A 42 -5.49 -11.16 -14.46
CA LYS A 42 -4.12 -11.68 -14.27
C LYS A 42 -3.31 -10.83 -13.29
N TYR A 43 -3.56 -9.53 -13.26
CA TYR A 43 -2.90 -8.56 -12.39
C TYR A 43 -3.93 -7.84 -11.52
N ILE A 44 -3.55 -7.55 -10.29
CA ILE A 44 -4.34 -6.76 -9.33
C ILE A 44 -3.57 -5.48 -9.05
N ALA A 45 -4.27 -4.36 -9.15
CA ALA A 45 -3.81 -3.05 -8.71
C ALA A 45 -4.78 -2.49 -7.68
N PHE A 46 -4.28 -1.72 -6.72
CA PHE A 46 -5.08 -1.10 -5.67
C PHE A 46 -5.06 0.42 -5.84
N CYS A 47 -6.18 1.06 -5.54
CA CYS A 47 -6.29 2.52 -5.50
C CYS A 47 -7.24 2.89 -4.37
N ASP A 48 -6.73 3.60 -3.38
CA ASP A 48 -7.58 4.18 -2.34
C ASP A 48 -8.34 5.37 -2.95
N ALA A 49 -9.56 5.63 -2.45
CA ALA A 49 -10.50 6.57 -3.08
C ALA A 49 -10.01 8.03 -3.08
N ASP A 50 -9.08 8.36 -2.17
CA ASP A 50 -8.49 9.68 -2.01
C ASP A 50 -7.15 9.86 -2.73
N ASP A 51 -6.61 8.80 -3.34
CA ASP A 51 -5.35 8.82 -4.06
C ASP A 51 -5.50 9.14 -5.56
N LEU A 52 -4.44 9.66 -6.17
CA LEU A 52 -4.44 9.99 -7.59
C LEU A 52 -3.35 9.21 -8.34
N TRP A 53 -3.77 8.41 -9.32
CA TRP A 53 -2.84 7.73 -10.22
C TRP A 53 -2.36 8.62 -11.35
N HIS A 54 -1.08 8.51 -11.69
CA HIS A 54 -0.57 9.06 -12.93
C HIS A 54 -1.21 8.35 -14.14
N LYS A 55 -1.57 9.10 -15.18
CA LYS A 55 -2.27 8.59 -16.38
C LYS A 55 -1.63 7.33 -16.99
N LYS A 56 -0.31 7.24 -17.00
CA LYS A 56 0.45 6.11 -17.57
C LYS A 56 0.86 5.07 -16.54
N LYS A 57 0.39 5.14 -15.26
CA LYS A 57 0.83 4.24 -14.20
C LYS A 57 0.67 2.77 -14.58
N THR A 58 -0.54 2.37 -14.90
CA THR A 58 -0.86 0.95 -15.18
C THR A 58 -0.08 0.45 -16.38
N GLN A 59 -0.04 1.22 -17.47
CA GLN A 59 0.71 0.87 -18.68
C GLN A 59 2.19 0.65 -18.36
N LEU A 60 2.88 1.65 -17.80
CA LEU A 60 4.31 1.58 -17.52
C LEU A 60 4.67 0.43 -16.56
N GLN A 61 3.88 0.24 -15.50
CA GLN A 61 4.14 -0.85 -14.56
C GLN A 61 3.96 -2.23 -15.24
N LEU A 62 2.90 -2.42 -16.03
CA LEU A 62 2.66 -3.69 -16.74
C LEU A 62 3.72 -3.97 -17.80
N GLU A 63 4.19 -2.97 -18.54
CA GLU A 63 5.29 -3.12 -19.49
C GLU A 63 6.56 -3.60 -18.78
N ILE A 64 6.94 -2.96 -17.67
CA ILE A 64 8.10 -3.35 -16.87
C ILE A 64 7.92 -4.76 -16.29
N MET A 65 6.73 -5.08 -15.77
CA MET A 65 6.42 -6.40 -15.23
C MET A 65 6.54 -7.51 -16.28
N LYS A 66 6.04 -7.27 -17.50
CA LYS A 66 6.11 -8.22 -18.61
C LYS A 66 7.56 -8.40 -19.07
N LYS A 67 8.26 -7.28 -19.37
CA LYS A 67 9.66 -7.30 -19.86
C LYS A 67 10.60 -8.04 -18.90
N ASN A 68 10.46 -7.81 -17.60
CA ASN A 68 11.38 -8.36 -16.59
C ASN A 68 10.80 -9.59 -15.85
N LYS A 69 9.69 -10.17 -16.32
CA LYS A 69 9.00 -11.34 -15.73
C LYS A 69 8.68 -11.17 -14.24
N LEU A 70 8.39 -9.93 -13.80
CA LEU A 70 8.14 -9.57 -12.41
C LEU A 70 6.72 -9.97 -11.97
N SER A 71 6.58 -10.28 -10.70
CA SER A 71 5.29 -10.65 -10.10
C SER A 71 4.75 -9.60 -9.14
N PHE A 72 5.60 -8.69 -8.65
CA PHE A 72 5.24 -7.60 -7.76
C PHE A 72 6.05 -6.34 -8.11
N THR A 73 5.34 -5.22 -8.35
CA THR A 73 5.95 -3.90 -8.54
C THR A 73 5.23 -2.86 -7.70
N HIS A 74 5.98 -1.84 -7.28
CA HIS A 74 5.46 -0.60 -6.73
C HIS A 74 6.22 0.58 -7.32
N SER A 75 5.74 1.81 -7.12
CA SER A 75 6.37 3.00 -7.69
C SER A 75 6.68 4.06 -6.65
N SER A 76 7.56 4.99 -6.99
CA SER A 76 7.72 6.25 -6.27
C SER A 76 6.40 7.04 -6.30
N TYR A 77 6.21 7.91 -5.30
CA TYR A 77 4.99 8.70 -5.17
C TYR A 77 5.24 10.07 -4.54
N ASN A 78 4.34 10.99 -4.84
CA ASN A 78 4.24 12.25 -4.13
C ASN A 78 3.32 12.09 -2.92
N LEU A 79 3.60 12.84 -1.86
CA LEU A 79 2.67 13.11 -0.77
C LEU A 79 1.94 14.40 -1.11
N ILE A 80 0.62 14.38 -1.10
CA ILE A 80 -0.21 15.58 -1.34
C ILE A 80 -1.13 15.84 -0.14
N ASN A 81 -1.46 17.10 0.09
CA ASN A 81 -2.47 17.50 1.08
C ASN A 81 -3.89 17.49 0.47
N SER A 82 -4.90 17.90 1.26
CA SER A 82 -6.30 18.01 0.82
C SER A 82 -6.51 18.94 -0.37
N LYS A 83 -5.64 19.93 -0.56
CA LYS A 83 -5.66 20.89 -1.68
C LYS A 83 -4.81 20.45 -2.89
N ASN A 84 -4.42 19.17 -2.98
CA ASN A 84 -3.53 18.61 -4.02
C ASN A 84 -2.11 19.21 -4.08
N LYS A 85 -1.69 20.01 -3.10
CA LYS A 85 -0.32 20.54 -3.04
C LYS A 85 0.64 19.44 -2.63
N ILE A 86 1.77 19.30 -3.35
CA ILE A 86 2.83 18.37 -2.99
C ILE A 86 3.50 18.85 -1.70
N ILE A 87 3.51 17.99 -0.68
CA ILE A 87 4.11 18.23 0.64
C ILE A 87 5.29 17.30 0.92
N GLY A 88 5.63 16.43 -0.01
CA GLY A 88 6.77 15.53 0.08
C GLY A 88 6.82 14.56 -1.10
N LYS A 89 7.96 13.88 -1.23
CA LYS A 89 8.19 12.87 -2.27
C LYS A 89 8.79 11.63 -1.62
N MET A 90 8.35 10.46 -2.06
CA MET A 90 8.93 9.17 -1.69
C MET A 90 9.55 8.51 -2.91
N ARG A 91 10.87 8.39 -2.90
CA ARG A 91 11.62 7.62 -3.89
C ARG A 91 11.79 6.20 -3.40
N VAL A 92 11.60 5.23 -4.28
CA VAL A 92 11.69 3.81 -3.95
C VAL A 92 13.01 3.20 -4.42
N LYS A 93 13.52 2.24 -3.64
CA LYS A 93 14.66 1.41 -4.04
C LYS A 93 14.23 0.47 -5.18
N LYS A 94 15.16 0.15 -6.07
CA LYS A 94 14.92 -0.78 -7.20
C LYS A 94 14.44 -2.16 -6.75
N PHE A 95 14.96 -2.65 -5.63
CA PHE A 95 14.57 -3.92 -5.02
C PHE A 95 14.33 -3.73 -3.54
N LEU A 96 13.28 -4.36 -3.03
CA LEU A 96 13.01 -4.50 -1.61
C LEU A 96 12.95 -5.98 -1.27
N GLU A 97 13.70 -6.36 -0.25
CA GLU A 97 13.70 -7.68 0.36
C GLU A 97 13.04 -7.63 1.74
N TYR A 98 12.76 -8.79 2.30
CA TYR A 98 12.21 -8.91 3.65
C TYR A 98 13.00 -8.10 4.70
N LYS A 99 14.35 -8.15 4.64
CA LYS A 99 15.24 -7.39 5.55
C LYS A 99 15.10 -5.87 5.45
N ASP A 100 14.66 -5.34 4.29
CA ASP A 100 14.37 -3.91 4.12
C ASP A 100 13.01 -3.56 4.71
N LEU A 101 12.00 -4.36 4.36
CA LEU A 101 10.60 -4.12 4.78
C LEU A 101 10.41 -4.24 6.28
N ILE A 102 11.09 -5.16 6.95
CA ILE A 102 10.99 -5.30 8.41
C ILE A 102 11.54 -4.08 9.17
N LYS A 103 12.31 -3.21 8.50
CA LYS A 103 12.80 -1.96 9.06
C LYS A 103 11.88 -0.79 8.78
N SER A 104 11.22 -0.79 7.62
CA SER A 104 10.41 0.34 7.18
C SER A 104 9.40 -0.09 6.11
N CYS A 105 8.14 0.32 6.25
CA CYS A 105 7.12 0.13 5.23
C CYS A 105 7.09 1.33 4.29
N ASP A 106 7.73 1.20 3.12
CA ASP A 106 7.83 2.27 2.11
C ASP A 106 6.92 2.05 0.91
N ILE A 107 6.11 1.02 0.95
CA ILE A 107 5.20 0.64 -0.12
C ILE A 107 3.82 1.24 0.17
N ALA A 108 3.45 2.30 -0.56
CA ALA A 108 2.09 2.78 -0.57
C ALA A 108 1.20 1.81 -1.35
N LEU A 109 0.06 1.43 -0.79
CA LEU A 109 -0.86 0.46 -1.39
C LEU A 109 -1.25 0.83 -2.83
N SER A 110 -1.65 2.08 -3.05
CA SER A 110 -2.08 2.57 -4.36
C SER A 110 -0.95 2.63 -5.40
N SER A 111 0.32 2.43 -5.00
CA SER A 111 1.45 2.33 -5.93
C SER A 111 1.63 0.92 -6.51
N VAL A 112 0.97 -0.07 -5.95
CA VAL A 112 1.24 -1.50 -6.18
C VAL A 112 0.52 -2.06 -7.40
N ILE A 113 1.19 -2.96 -8.14
CA ILE A 113 0.60 -3.95 -9.05
C ILE A 113 1.22 -5.31 -8.76
N ILE A 114 0.38 -6.34 -8.63
CA ILE A 114 0.78 -7.70 -8.28
C ILE A 114 0.17 -8.70 -9.28
N LYS A 115 0.90 -9.77 -9.64
CA LYS A 115 0.27 -10.94 -10.27
C LYS A 115 -0.72 -11.58 -9.31
N ARG A 116 -1.95 -11.80 -9.76
CA ARG A 116 -3.01 -12.42 -8.94
C ARG A 116 -2.60 -13.80 -8.39
N SER A 117 -1.77 -14.53 -9.11
CA SER A 117 -1.25 -15.84 -8.68
C SER A 117 -0.45 -15.81 -7.38
N LEU A 118 0.11 -14.65 -6.98
CA LEU A 118 0.76 -14.47 -5.68
C LEU A 118 -0.24 -14.36 -4.52
N LEU A 119 -1.49 -13.93 -4.78
CA LEU A 119 -2.51 -13.71 -3.77
C LEU A 119 -3.36 -14.97 -3.57
N LYS A 120 -2.75 -16.02 -3.05
CA LYS A 120 -3.44 -17.26 -2.64
C LYS A 120 -4.25 -17.04 -1.36
N LYS A 121 -5.12 -18.00 -0.98
CA LYS A 121 -5.94 -17.91 0.25
C LYS A 121 -5.14 -17.59 1.52
N SER A 122 -3.92 -18.12 1.64
CA SER A 122 -3.01 -17.88 2.76
C SER A 122 -2.26 -16.55 2.71
N LEU A 123 -2.24 -15.88 1.55
CA LEU A 123 -1.54 -14.62 1.31
C LEU A 123 -2.56 -13.53 0.96
N ASN A 124 -3.28 -13.05 1.95
CA ASN A 124 -4.30 -12.02 1.87
C ASN A 124 -4.02 -10.89 2.87
N PHE A 125 -4.75 -9.79 2.73
CA PHE A 125 -4.72 -8.70 3.70
C PHE A 125 -5.10 -9.18 5.10
N GLY A 126 -4.37 -8.71 6.09
CA GLY A 126 -4.66 -9.01 7.50
C GLY A 126 -5.95 -8.35 8.01
N HIS A 127 -6.27 -8.64 9.27
CA HIS A 127 -7.46 -8.12 9.95
C HIS A 127 -7.12 -6.99 10.93
N THR A 128 -5.93 -6.40 10.83
CA THR A 128 -5.54 -5.22 11.59
C THR A 128 -6.31 -3.99 11.10
N LYS A 129 -6.55 -3.02 11.98
CA LYS A 129 -7.24 -1.78 11.63
C LYS A 129 -6.37 -0.90 10.72
N THR A 130 -5.06 -0.90 10.98
CA THR A 130 -4.01 -0.30 10.16
C THR A 130 -2.95 -1.36 9.82
N LYS A 131 -2.05 -1.11 8.88
CA LYS A 131 -0.93 -2.01 8.51
C LYS A 131 -1.34 -3.40 7.98
N GLU A 132 -2.57 -3.58 7.54
CA GLU A 132 -3.06 -4.79 6.91
C GLU A 132 -2.31 -5.10 5.60
N ASP A 133 -1.93 -4.06 4.87
CA ASP A 133 -1.11 -4.09 3.67
C ASP A 133 0.35 -4.44 3.99
N TYR A 134 0.91 -3.83 5.01
CA TYR A 134 2.28 -4.11 5.46
C TYR A 134 2.49 -5.57 5.83
N LEU A 135 1.51 -6.17 6.52
CA LEU A 135 1.50 -7.60 6.83
C LEU A 135 1.60 -8.45 5.54
N LEU A 136 0.82 -8.09 4.53
CA LEU A 136 0.83 -8.79 3.24
C LEU A 136 2.17 -8.61 2.52
N TRP A 137 2.75 -7.40 2.53
CA TRP A 137 4.05 -7.14 1.90
C TRP A 137 5.18 -7.92 2.56
N LEU A 138 5.20 -8.03 3.88
CA LEU A 138 6.19 -8.85 4.60
C LEU A 138 6.08 -10.33 4.20
N LYS A 139 4.87 -10.88 4.14
CA LYS A 139 4.66 -12.27 3.70
C LYS A 139 5.10 -12.48 2.25
N LEU A 140 4.73 -11.58 1.35
CA LEU A 140 5.09 -11.69 -0.07
C LEU A 140 6.59 -11.51 -0.30
N SER A 141 7.28 -10.67 0.46
CA SER A 141 8.72 -10.46 0.32
C SER A 141 9.57 -11.69 0.66
N LYS A 142 9.00 -12.68 1.36
CA LYS A 142 9.65 -13.98 1.63
C LYS A 142 9.64 -14.91 0.42
N ILE A 143 8.72 -14.71 -0.52
CA ILE A 143 8.49 -15.62 -1.66
C ILE A 143 8.71 -14.97 -3.02
N THR A 144 8.85 -13.65 -3.09
CA THR A 144 9.12 -12.91 -4.34
C THR A 144 9.91 -11.64 -4.08
N LYS A 145 10.76 -11.28 -5.04
CA LYS A 145 11.40 -9.95 -5.03
C LYS A 145 10.37 -8.87 -5.35
N ILE A 146 10.37 -7.79 -4.58
CA ILE A 146 9.53 -6.64 -4.79
C ILE A 146 10.33 -5.60 -5.57
N TYR A 147 9.86 -5.24 -6.77
CA TYR A 147 10.55 -4.32 -7.65
C TYR A 147 9.98 -2.91 -7.54
N GLY A 148 10.84 -1.97 -7.20
CA GLY A 148 10.51 -0.54 -7.13
C GLY A 148 10.82 0.18 -8.43
N ILE A 149 9.84 0.86 -8.97
CA ILE A 149 9.97 1.70 -10.15
C ILE A 149 10.23 3.14 -9.69
N ASN A 150 11.44 3.64 -9.93
CA ASN A 150 11.82 5.00 -9.54
C ASN A 150 11.24 6.07 -10.51
N LYS A 151 9.94 5.96 -10.77
CA LYS A 151 9.12 6.99 -11.41
C LYS A 151 7.94 7.30 -10.51
N THR A 152 7.60 8.58 -10.35
CA THR A 152 6.46 9.02 -9.56
C THR A 152 5.17 8.73 -10.33
N LEU A 153 4.47 7.67 -9.95
CA LEU A 153 3.26 7.20 -10.63
C LEU A 153 2.00 7.30 -9.76
N LEU A 154 2.15 7.84 -8.56
CA LEU A 154 1.08 8.00 -7.58
C LEU A 154 1.24 9.34 -6.86
N SER A 155 0.13 10.01 -6.55
CA SER A 155 0.04 11.04 -5.53
C SER A 155 -0.81 10.48 -4.38
N TRP A 156 -0.14 10.20 -3.24
CA TRP A 156 -0.75 9.68 -2.03
C TRP A 156 -1.24 10.83 -1.16
N ARG A 157 -2.52 10.79 -0.80
CA ARG A 157 -3.13 11.87 -0.02
C ARG A 157 -2.96 11.65 1.47
N LYS A 158 -2.40 12.67 2.13
CA LYS A 158 -2.34 12.71 3.58
C LYS A 158 -3.46 13.59 4.10
N THR A 159 -4.40 12.97 4.83
CA THR A 159 -5.50 13.66 5.53
C THR A 159 -5.33 13.51 7.04
N ASP A 160 -5.75 14.53 7.80
CA ASP A 160 -5.62 14.52 9.27
C ASP A 160 -6.55 13.48 9.92
N ASN A 161 -7.67 13.16 9.27
CA ASN A 161 -8.66 12.18 9.72
C ASN A 161 -8.45 10.77 9.13
N SER A 162 -7.25 10.45 8.61
CA SER A 162 -7.00 9.12 8.05
C SER A 162 -6.97 8.05 9.15
N LEU A 163 -7.37 6.82 8.83
CA LEU A 163 -7.23 5.65 9.73
C LEU A 163 -5.80 5.52 10.26
N SER A 164 -4.83 6.01 9.52
CA SER A 164 -3.42 6.01 9.88
C SER A 164 -2.97 7.25 10.69
N SER A 165 -3.87 8.12 11.17
CA SER A 165 -3.49 9.25 12.02
C SER A 165 -3.29 8.84 13.48
N ASP A 166 -4.00 7.83 13.96
CA ASP A 166 -3.89 7.31 15.33
C ASP A 166 -2.54 6.58 15.53
N VAL A 167 -1.69 7.20 16.33
CA VAL A 167 -0.33 6.69 16.61
C VAL A 167 -0.37 5.44 17.50
N SER A 168 -1.23 5.43 18.53
CA SER A 168 -1.36 4.30 19.45
C SER A 168 -1.84 3.04 18.72
N GLN A 169 -2.83 3.19 17.84
CA GLN A 169 -3.33 2.11 16.99
C GLN A 169 -2.24 1.58 16.04
N LYS A 170 -1.39 2.45 15.49
CA LYS A 170 -0.26 2.01 14.65
C LYS A 170 0.76 1.17 15.40
N PHE A 171 1.07 1.52 16.64
CA PHE A 171 1.98 0.73 17.48
C PHE A 171 1.38 -0.64 17.80
N TYR A 172 0.13 -0.67 18.22
CA TYR A 172 -0.58 -1.91 18.52
C TYR A 172 -0.66 -2.84 17.31
N ASP A 173 -1.02 -2.30 16.13
CA ASP A 173 -1.10 -3.08 14.91
C ASP A 173 0.30 -3.54 14.43
N ALA A 174 1.34 -2.72 14.60
CA ALA A 174 2.71 -3.13 14.31
C ALA A 174 3.15 -4.29 15.23
N TYR A 175 2.79 -4.22 16.52
CA TYR A 175 3.04 -5.31 17.48
C TYR A 175 2.37 -6.60 16.99
N LYS A 176 1.07 -6.54 16.65
CA LYS A 176 0.34 -7.71 16.12
C LYS A 176 0.98 -8.27 14.85
N VAL A 177 1.41 -7.41 13.94
CA VAL A 177 2.10 -7.83 12.70
C VAL A 177 3.34 -8.63 13.04
N TYR A 178 4.23 -8.15 13.88
CA TYR A 178 5.47 -8.87 14.21
C TYR A 178 5.22 -10.12 15.05
N LYS A 179 4.32 -10.06 16.03
CA LYS A 179 3.96 -11.20 16.86
C LYS A 179 3.38 -12.34 16.02
N ASN A 180 2.45 -12.02 15.11
CA ASN A 180 1.71 -13.04 14.36
C ASN A 180 2.48 -13.60 13.15
N ILE A 181 3.40 -12.81 12.54
CA ILE A 181 4.12 -13.27 11.35
C ILE A 181 5.36 -14.05 11.73
N GLU A 182 6.11 -13.54 12.69
CA GLU A 182 7.44 -14.05 13.01
C GLU A 182 7.44 -15.00 14.18
N ASN A 183 6.30 -15.17 14.85
CA ASN A 183 6.18 -15.96 16.08
C ASN A 183 7.30 -15.61 17.10
N LYS A 184 7.70 -14.31 17.11
CA LYS A 184 8.79 -13.81 17.94
C LYS A 184 8.34 -13.68 19.39
N ASN A 185 9.29 -13.83 20.31
CA ASN A 185 9.03 -13.52 21.72
C ASN A 185 8.69 -12.02 21.88
N VAL A 186 8.12 -11.66 23.04
CA VAL A 186 7.62 -10.31 23.31
C VAL A 186 8.73 -9.26 23.20
N LEU A 187 9.92 -9.53 23.76
CA LEU A 187 11.05 -8.58 23.75
C LEU A 187 11.51 -8.26 22.32
N THR A 188 11.69 -9.29 21.48
CA THR A 188 12.05 -9.08 20.06
C THR A 188 10.96 -8.31 19.32
N THR A 189 9.69 -8.57 19.60
CA THR A 189 8.56 -7.85 18.97
C THR A 189 8.59 -6.36 19.34
N ILE A 190 8.77 -6.03 20.61
CA ILE A 190 8.89 -4.64 21.08
C ILE A 190 10.08 -3.95 20.40
N PHE A 191 11.24 -4.60 20.35
CA PHE A 191 12.43 -4.07 19.65
C PHE A 191 12.12 -3.75 18.18
N LEU A 192 11.45 -4.64 17.45
CA LEU A 192 11.08 -4.44 16.04
C LEU A 192 10.10 -3.27 15.86
N VAL A 193 9.14 -3.12 16.78
CA VAL A 193 8.19 -1.99 16.75
C VAL A 193 8.91 -0.67 16.99
N LEU A 194 9.78 -0.60 17.99
CA LEU A 194 10.59 0.59 18.28
C LEU A 194 11.48 0.95 17.09
N ARG A 195 12.16 -0.04 16.51
CA ARG A 195 12.99 0.16 15.30
C ARG A 195 12.19 0.71 14.13
N LEU A 196 11.01 0.14 13.83
CA LEU A 196 10.11 0.64 12.77
C LEU A 196 9.76 2.12 13.00
N SER A 197 9.50 2.49 14.25
CA SER A 197 9.11 3.85 14.64
C SER A 197 10.29 4.84 14.50
N ILE A 198 11.48 4.44 14.90
CA ILE A 198 12.70 5.24 14.74
C ILE A 198 12.98 5.50 13.26
N PHE A 199 12.94 4.46 12.41
CA PHE A 199 13.13 4.64 10.96
C PHE A 199 12.04 5.55 10.35
N TYR A 200 10.80 5.46 10.80
CA TYR A 200 9.74 6.38 10.37
C TYR A 200 10.07 7.83 10.74
N LEU A 201 10.52 8.09 11.98
CA LEU A 201 10.88 9.43 12.45
C LEU A 201 12.08 10.00 11.66
N ILE A 202 13.13 9.21 11.48
CA ILE A 202 14.31 9.62 10.68
C ILE A 202 13.86 10.02 9.27
N LYS A 203 13.01 9.23 8.60
CA LYS A 203 12.49 9.57 7.28
C LYS A 203 11.67 10.84 7.26
N LYS A 204 10.84 11.06 8.28
CA LYS A 204 10.04 12.29 8.39
C LYS A 204 10.94 13.53 8.52
N ILE A 205 12.03 13.43 9.29
CA ILE A 205 13.01 14.50 9.45
C ILE A 205 13.75 14.75 8.13
N THR A 206 14.29 13.71 7.49
CA THR A 206 15.03 13.85 6.22
C THR A 206 14.15 14.39 5.10
N GLN A 207 12.87 14.01 5.03
CA GLN A 207 11.91 14.58 4.07
C GLN A 207 11.64 16.06 4.32
N LYS A 208 11.54 16.47 5.60
CA LYS A 208 11.35 17.88 5.96
C LYS A 208 12.58 18.71 5.57
N LEU A 209 13.77 18.20 5.79
CA LEU A 209 15.01 18.85 5.41
C LEU A 209 15.18 18.96 3.89
N SER A 210 14.87 17.91 3.13
CA SER A 210 14.94 17.95 1.66
C SER A 210 13.95 18.92 1.01
N ASN A 211 12.85 19.26 1.69
CA ASN A 211 11.87 20.25 1.20
C ASN A 211 12.29 21.71 1.53
N VAL A 212 13.31 21.92 2.36
CA VAL A 212 13.86 23.26 2.70
C VAL A 212 14.94 23.69 1.69
N PHE A 213 15.54 22.72 0.98
CA PHE A 213 16.63 22.98 0.01
C PHE A 213 16.19 22.92 -1.47
N TYR A 214 14.89 22.97 -1.74
CA TYR A 214 14.30 23.12 -3.08
C TYR A 214 13.17 24.18 -2.95
#